data_2ddb57d33905c0b8a94ea8bf26dd268d
#
_entry.id   2ddb57d33905c0b8a94ea8bf26dd268d
#
_cell.length_a   1.000
_cell.length_b   1.000
_cell.length_c   1.000
_cell.angle_alpha   90.00
_cell.angle_beta   90.00
_cell.angle_gamma   90.00
#
_symmetry.space_group_name_H-M   'P 1'
#
loop_
_entity.id
_entity.type
_entity.pdbx_description
1 polymer ?
#
loop_
_entity_poly.entity_id
_entity_poly.type
_entity_poly.pdbx_seq_one_letter_code
_entity_poly.pdbx_strand_id
1 'polypeptide(L)'
;MANMKRDMGTGSVKKLMAQMAVPALVGQVVNLLYNIVDRIYIGHLPEIGGAALTGVGLFTPILMLITAFAMLAGAGGAPRAAIAMGQKNKEKAEQIMGNCFSVLMILAVILTGVFYFACPDLLRWFGASDATLPYAIEYAQIYILGSVFVLNVMGMNTFITTQGFAKISMLTTVIGAVINIVLDPILMFGFGMGVKGAAIATVLSQAVSAVWILRFLTGKQTILKLRLKNMRLVPSIILPCLGLGISSFIMVSTESVLSISFTTSLSRFGGDVAVGAMTVLTSINQLITMPLSGVCQGGQPLISYNYGAKKYARVKEAFFCQFGVCVAYTTVFWAAMMIFPNFFAGIFTSDTGLVEYTAWAIRVFLACGFSVGFQISCQQAFMALGQAKISLIMALLRKVILLIPLIFILPNFFADKAFAVFLAEPVADIVAAAVTTIMFFRFFMKMQKTRNGATNE
;
A
#
# COMPACT_ATOMS: atom_id res chain seq x y z
N MET A 1 -25.11 -11.96 17.14
CA MET A 1 -24.31 -10.74 16.83
C MET A 1 -25.19 -9.77 16.06
N ALA A 2 -25.52 -8.66 16.71
CA ALA A 2 -26.60 -7.77 16.31
C ALA A 2 -26.34 -7.12 14.94
N ASN A 3 -27.40 -7.10 14.17
CA ASN A 3 -27.62 -6.51 12.86
C ASN A 3 -27.27 -5.00 12.86
N MET A 4 -25.99 -4.64 12.80
CA MET A 4 -25.59 -3.27 12.56
C MET A 4 -25.40 -3.09 11.05
N LYS A 5 -26.48 -2.88 10.32
CA LYS A 5 -26.44 -2.13 9.06
C LYS A 5 -25.93 -0.73 9.41
N ARG A 6 -24.61 -0.55 9.44
CA ARG A 6 -24.02 0.77 9.69
C ARG A 6 -24.21 1.58 8.42
N ASP A 7 -25.26 2.41 8.43
CA ASP A 7 -25.43 3.43 7.40
C ASP A 7 -24.31 4.47 7.58
N MET A 8 -23.32 4.46 6.64
CA MET A 8 -22.22 5.44 6.62
C MET A 8 -22.71 6.87 6.38
N GLY A 9 -23.97 7.02 5.98
CA GLY A 9 -24.63 8.30 5.77
C GLY A 9 -25.24 8.92 7.03
N THR A 10 -25.23 8.25 8.18
CA THR A 10 -25.84 8.70 9.44
C THR A 10 -24.87 8.54 10.62
N GLY A 11 -25.20 9.12 11.76
CA GLY A 11 -24.38 9.07 12.98
C GLY A 11 -23.13 9.97 12.93
N SER A 12 -22.30 9.92 13.98
CA SER A 12 -21.08 10.74 14.12
C SER A 12 -19.99 10.26 13.16
N VAL A 13 -19.50 11.17 12.32
CA VAL A 13 -18.42 10.91 11.36
C VAL A 13 -17.13 10.52 12.07
N LYS A 14 -16.77 11.18 13.17
CA LYS A 14 -15.57 10.88 13.96
C LYS A 14 -15.61 9.45 14.53
N LYS A 15 -16.77 9.02 15.05
CA LYS A 15 -16.93 7.67 15.58
C LYS A 15 -16.85 6.61 14.47
N LEU A 16 -17.48 6.87 13.32
CA LEU A 16 -17.40 5.99 12.14
C LEU A 16 -15.97 5.91 11.62
N MET A 17 -15.28 7.05 11.53
CA MET A 17 -13.87 7.10 11.11
C MET A 17 -12.99 6.22 12.02
N ALA A 18 -13.08 6.38 13.34
CA ALA A 18 -12.32 5.58 14.28
C ALA A 18 -12.63 4.08 14.16
N GLN A 19 -13.93 3.73 14.00
CA GLN A 19 -14.36 2.34 13.85
C GLN A 19 -13.87 1.66 12.57
N MET A 20 -13.52 2.43 11.55
CA MET A 20 -12.96 1.93 10.30
C MET A 20 -11.43 2.03 10.24
N ALA A 21 -10.86 3.13 10.74
CA ALA A 21 -9.42 3.36 10.73
C ALA A 21 -8.67 2.45 11.72
N VAL A 22 -9.19 2.25 12.94
CA VAL A 22 -8.49 1.43 13.95
C VAL A 22 -8.32 -0.03 13.48
N PRO A 23 -9.37 -0.73 12.97
CA PRO A 23 -9.16 -2.06 12.41
C PRO A 23 -8.20 -2.09 11.22
N ALA A 24 -8.25 -1.07 10.34
CA ALA A 24 -7.34 -0.99 9.22
C ALA A 24 -5.87 -0.83 9.68
N LEU A 25 -5.62 0.02 10.69
CA LEU A 25 -4.30 0.16 11.34
C LEU A 25 -3.82 -1.16 11.93
N VAL A 26 -4.67 -1.85 12.70
CA VAL A 26 -4.33 -3.16 13.27
C VAL A 26 -3.99 -4.16 12.17
N GLY A 27 -4.76 -4.18 11.08
CA GLY A 27 -4.46 -5.02 9.92
C GLY A 27 -3.09 -4.74 9.32
N GLN A 28 -2.68 -3.47 9.19
CA GLN A 28 -1.36 -3.09 8.68
C GLN A 28 -0.23 -3.53 9.62
N VAL A 29 -0.40 -3.33 10.92
CA VAL A 29 0.59 -3.78 11.94
C VAL A 29 0.74 -5.30 11.92
N VAL A 30 -0.36 -6.05 11.88
CA VAL A 30 -0.32 -7.51 11.79
C VAL A 30 0.37 -7.98 10.52
N ASN A 31 0.10 -7.30 9.38
CA ASN A 31 0.75 -7.60 8.11
C ASN A 31 2.27 -7.37 8.17
N LEU A 32 2.70 -6.29 8.82
CA LEU A 32 4.13 -6.03 9.06
C LEU A 32 4.77 -7.11 9.93
N LEU A 33 4.11 -7.46 11.04
CA LEU A 33 4.63 -8.44 11.97
C LEU A 33 4.81 -9.82 11.33
N TYR A 34 3.82 -10.30 10.58
CA TYR A 34 3.98 -11.61 9.94
C TYR A 34 5.10 -11.62 8.91
N ASN A 35 5.29 -10.55 8.13
CA ASN A 35 6.41 -10.45 7.19
C ASN A 35 7.77 -10.48 7.88
N ILE A 36 7.88 -9.88 9.08
CA ILE A 36 9.10 -9.93 9.88
C ILE A 36 9.34 -11.34 10.40
N VAL A 37 8.31 -11.99 10.93
CA VAL A 37 8.40 -13.36 11.48
C VAL A 37 8.80 -14.37 10.40
N ASP A 38 8.18 -14.30 9.22
CA ASP A 38 8.52 -15.13 8.06
C ASP A 38 10.01 -15.00 7.69
N ARG A 39 10.53 -13.77 7.62
CA ARG A 39 11.96 -13.52 7.36
C ARG A 39 12.87 -14.06 8.46
N ILE A 40 12.44 -13.97 9.72
CA ILE A 40 13.19 -14.53 10.84
C ILE A 40 13.29 -16.06 10.68
N TYR A 41 12.20 -16.75 10.39
CA TYR A 41 12.23 -18.19 10.18
C TYR A 41 13.12 -18.60 9.00
N ILE A 42 13.02 -17.90 7.86
CA ILE A 42 13.87 -18.16 6.68
C ILE A 42 15.35 -17.95 7.03
N GLY A 43 15.69 -16.86 7.75
CA GLY A 43 17.06 -16.56 8.16
C GLY A 43 17.67 -17.56 9.16
N HIS A 44 16.83 -18.32 9.88
CA HIS A 44 17.27 -19.36 10.83
C HIS A 44 17.29 -20.77 10.25
N LEU A 45 17.12 -20.91 8.92
CA LEU A 45 17.30 -22.23 8.29
C LEU A 45 18.75 -22.72 8.46
N PRO A 46 18.96 -23.95 8.95
CA PRO A 46 20.30 -24.50 9.14
C PRO A 46 21.11 -24.47 7.84
N GLU A 47 22.37 -24.07 7.90
CA GLU A 47 23.37 -24.02 6.82
C GLU A 47 23.06 -23.05 5.66
N ILE A 48 21.78 -22.80 5.35
CA ILE A 48 21.35 -22.05 4.14
C ILE A 48 20.66 -20.71 4.46
N GLY A 49 20.40 -20.36 5.74
CA GLY A 49 19.55 -19.25 6.13
C GLY A 49 19.94 -17.91 5.51
N GLY A 50 21.24 -17.59 5.44
CA GLY A 50 21.71 -16.34 4.82
C GLY A 50 21.46 -16.28 3.31
N ALA A 51 21.77 -17.37 2.59
CA ALA A 51 21.53 -17.46 1.14
C ALA A 51 20.03 -17.51 0.82
N ALA A 52 19.24 -18.21 1.63
CA ALA A 52 17.80 -18.31 1.51
C ALA A 52 17.12 -16.94 1.73
N LEU A 53 17.50 -16.23 2.79
CA LEU A 53 16.95 -14.90 3.09
C LEU A 53 17.27 -13.89 1.99
N THR A 54 18.51 -13.92 1.47
CA THR A 54 18.92 -13.08 0.34
C THR A 54 18.13 -13.44 -0.91
N GLY A 55 17.99 -14.75 -1.21
CA GLY A 55 17.22 -15.22 -2.36
C GLY A 55 15.75 -14.80 -2.33
N VAL A 56 15.09 -14.97 -1.18
CA VAL A 56 13.70 -14.50 -0.98
C VAL A 56 13.60 -12.98 -1.06
N GLY A 57 14.62 -12.26 -0.57
CA GLY A 57 14.71 -10.80 -0.70
C GLY A 57 14.71 -10.33 -2.16
N LEU A 58 15.39 -11.06 -3.05
CA LEU A 58 15.46 -10.76 -4.48
C LEU A 58 14.13 -10.96 -5.22
N PHE A 59 13.18 -11.70 -4.63
CA PHE A 59 11.82 -11.83 -5.16
C PHE A 59 10.93 -10.61 -4.86
N THR A 60 11.31 -9.76 -3.91
CA THR A 60 10.52 -8.59 -3.47
C THR A 60 10.03 -7.69 -4.61
N PRO A 61 10.81 -7.35 -5.66
CA PRO A 61 10.31 -6.54 -6.78
C PRO A 61 9.16 -7.19 -7.55
N ILE A 62 9.20 -8.50 -7.74
CA ILE A 62 8.11 -9.24 -8.40
C ILE A 62 6.86 -9.23 -7.51
N LEU A 63 7.03 -9.43 -6.20
CA LEU A 63 5.95 -9.33 -5.22
C LEU A 63 5.27 -7.96 -5.25
N MET A 64 6.05 -6.89 -5.32
CA MET A 64 5.52 -5.52 -5.42
C MET A 64 4.73 -5.30 -6.72
N LEU A 65 5.18 -5.86 -7.84
CA LEU A 65 4.42 -5.80 -9.10
C LEU A 65 3.10 -6.56 -9.00
N ILE A 66 3.08 -7.77 -8.44
CA ILE A 66 1.84 -8.52 -8.21
C ILE A 66 0.87 -7.71 -7.35
N THR A 67 1.38 -7.09 -6.26
CA THR A 67 0.58 -6.22 -5.38
C THR A 67 0.06 -4.98 -6.12
N ALA A 68 0.87 -4.36 -6.98
CA ALA A 68 0.47 -3.21 -7.78
C ALA A 68 -0.71 -3.55 -8.71
N PHE A 69 -0.67 -4.72 -9.36
CA PHE A 69 -1.79 -5.19 -10.19
C PHE A 69 -3.05 -5.50 -9.38
N ALA A 70 -2.92 -6.00 -8.15
CA ALA A 70 -4.06 -6.17 -7.26
C ALA A 70 -4.72 -4.82 -6.91
N MET A 71 -3.88 -3.80 -6.64
CA MET A 71 -4.35 -2.44 -6.34
C MET A 71 -4.99 -1.76 -7.56
N LEU A 72 -4.57 -2.09 -8.78
CA LEU A 72 -5.17 -1.56 -10.01
C LEU A 72 -6.69 -1.78 -10.04
N ALA A 73 -7.16 -2.97 -9.71
CA ALA A 73 -8.58 -3.28 -9.69
C ALA A 73 -9.23 -2.97 -8.32
N GLY A 74 -8.57 -3.34 -7.21
CA GLY A 74 -9.10 -3.19 -5.86
C GLY A 74 -9.24 -1.72 -5.44
N ALA A 75 -8.13 -0.97 -5.42
CA ALA A 75 -8.14 0.42 -4.99
C ALA A 75 -8.85 1.36 -5.98
N GLY A 76 -8.95 0.98 -7.25
CA GLY A 76 -9.72 1.74 -8.23
C GLY A 76 -11.23 1.45 -8.17
N GLY A 77 -11.62 0.20 -7.94
CA GLY A 77 -13.02 -0.23 -7.90
C GLY A 77 -13.72 0.12 -6.58
N ALA A 78 -13.04 -0.03 -5.45
CA ALA A 78 -13.63 0.16 -4.13
C ALA A 78 -14.27 1.55 -3.91
N PRO A 79 -13.61 2.70 -4.20
CA PRO A 79 -14.22 4.02 -4.07
C PRO A 79 -15.43 4.19 -4.99
N ARG A 80 -15.37 3.66 -6.22
CA ARG A 80 -16.48 3.75 -7.16
C ARG A 80 -17.69 2.94 -6.72
N ALA A 81 -17.47 1.76 -6.12
CA ALA A 81 -18.53 0.97 -5.51
C ALA A 81 -19.16 1.70 -4.32
N ALA A 82 -18.35 2.35 -3.47
CA ALA A 82 -18.85 3.16 -2.35
C ALA A 82 -19.69 4.35 -2.83
N ILE A 83 -19.26 5.05 -3.89
CA ILE A 83 -20.02 6.14 -4.52
C ILE A 83 -21.37 5.61 -5.02
N ALA A 84 -21.37 4.48 -5.73
CA ALA A 84 -22.61 3.85 -6.22
C ALA A 84 -23.54 3.43 -5.09
N MET A 85 -23.00 2.92 -3.97
CA MET A 85 -23.75 2.63 -2.75
C MET A 85 -24.39 3.90 -2.16
N GLY A 86 -23.65 4.99 -2.10
CA GLY A 86 -24.13 6.29 -1.64
C GLY A 86 -25.28 6.84 -2.52
N GLN A 87 -25.21 6.58 -3.83
CA GLN A 87 -26.26 6.89 -4.80
C GLN A 87 -27.48 5.94 -4.69
N LYS A 88 -27.47 4.99 -3.73
CA LYS A 88 -28.47 3.93 -3.60
C LYS A 88 -28.56 2.97 -4.82
N ASN A 89 -27.57 2.99 -5.70
CA ASN A 89 -27.49 2.10 -6.86
C ASN A 89 -26.66 0.84 -6.50
N LYS A 90 -27.31 -0.06 -5.76
CA LYS A 90 -26.69 -1.31 -5.32
C LYS A 90 -26.29 -2.20 -6.50
N GLU A 91 -27.08 -2.25 -7.55
CA GLU A 91 -26.80 -3.09 -8.72
C GLU A 91 -25.50 -2.68 -9.39
N LYS A 92 -25.31 -1.38 -9.64
CA LYS A 92 -24.07 -0.83 -10.18
C LYS A 92 -22.87 -1.12 -9.26
N ALA A 93 -23.03 -1.02 -7.94
CA ALA A 93 -21.97 -1.35 -7.00
C ALA A 93 -21.58 -2.84 -7.04
N GLU A 94 -22.56 -3.74 -7.14
CA GLU A 94 -22.32 -5.18 -7.31
C GLU A 94 -21.66 -5.50 -8.69
N GLN A 95 -22.04 -4.79 -9.75
CA GLN A 95 -21.41 -4.93 -11.07
C GLN A 95 -19.95 -4.46 -11.05
N ILE A 96 -19.65 -3.34 -10.39
CA ILE A 96 -18.26 -2.85 -10.21
C ILE A 96 -17.43 -3.92 -9.49
N MET A 97 -17.92 -4.45 -8.37
CA MET A 97 -17.22 -5.48 -7.60
C MET A 97 -17.01 -6.76 -8.43
N GLY A 98 -18.03 -7.23 -9.17
CA GLY A 98 -17.94 -8.42 -10.01
C GLY A 98 -16.97 -8.25 -11.18
N ASN A 99 -16.98 -7.08 -11.83
CA ASN A 99 -16.04 -6.76 -12.90
C ASN A 99 -14.60 -6.68 -12.40
N CYS A 100 -14.35 -6.06 -11.24
CA CYS A 100 -13.02 -6.02 -10.61
C CYS A 100 -12.53 -7.43 -10.25
N PHE A 101 -13.40 -8.29 -9.71
CA PHE A 101 -13.07 -9.69 -9.46
C PHE A 101 -12.62 -10.41 -10.74
N SER A 102 -13.37 -10.27 -11.84
CA SER A 102 -13.01 -10.90 -13.11
C SER A 102 -11.67 -10.41 -13.66
N VAL A 103 -11.40 -9.09 -13.55
CA VAL A 103 -10.09 -8.54 -13.93
C VAL A 103 -8.97 -9.12 -13.06
N LEU A 104 -9.17 -9.25 -11.75
CA LEU A 104 -8.18 -9.86 -10.86
C LEU A 104 -7.90 -11.32 -11.24
N MET A 105 -8.93 -12.08 -11.64
CA MET A 105 -8.75 -13.46 -12.10
C MET A 105 -7.97 -13.54 -13.42
N ILE A 106 -8.28 -12.66 -14.38
CA ILE A 106 -7.57 -12.59 -15.66
C ILE A 106 -6.11 -12.18 -15.41
N LEU A 107 -5.88 -11.15 -14.60
CA LEU A 107 -4.54 -10.72 -14.23
C LEU A 107 -3.77 -11.83 -13.51
N ALA A 108 -4.42 -12.60 -12.64
CA ALA A 108 -3.79 -13.73 -11.97
C ALA A 108 -3.26 -14.75 -12.96
N VAL A 109 -4.06 -15.13 -13.95
CA VAL A 109 -3.64 -16.09 -14.99
C VAL A 109 -2.48 -15.53 -15.82
N ILE A 110 -2.61 -14.27 -16.27
CA ILE A 110 -1.57 -13.63 -17.08
C ILE A 110 -0.26 -13.48 -16.30
N LEU A 111 -0.32 -12.94 -15.07
CA LEU A 111 0.87 -12.72 -14.26
C LEU A 111 1.52 -14.03 -13.83
N THR A 112 0.72 -15.06 -13.50
CA THR A 112 1.24 -16.40 -13.22
C THR A 112 2.01 -16.93 -14.43
N GLY A 113 1.44 -16.87 -15.64
CA GLY A 113 2.11 -17.32 -16.86
C GLY A 113 3.39 -16.51 -17.12
N VAL A 114 3.29 -15.18 -17.15
CA VAL A 114 4.44 -14.32 -17.46
C VAL A 114 5.57 -14.49 -16.44
N PHE A 115 5.25 -14.34 -15.14
CA PHE A 115 6.29 -14.40 -14.13
C PHE A 115 6.83 -15.81 -13.89
N TYR A 116 6.05 -16.87 -14.07
CA TYR A 116 6.53 -18.23 -13.88
C TYR A 116 7.68 -18.57 -14.86
N PHE A 117 7.54 -18.19 -16.11
CA PHE A 117 8.57 -18.41 -17.13
C PHE A 117 9.70 -17.38 -17.08
N ALA A 118 9.41 -16.11 -16.79
CA ALA A 118 10.41 -15.05 -16.73
C ALA A 118 11.18 -15.03 -15.39
N CYS A 119 10.72 -15.72 -14.36
CA CYS A 119 11.25 -15.66 -13.00
C CYS A 119 12.77 -15.90 -12.92
N PRO A 120 13.36 -16.95 -13.52
CA PRO A 120 14.79 -17.19 -13.42
C PRO A 120 15.64 -16.04 -13.98
N ASP A 121 15.23 -15.49 -15.13
CA ASP A 121 15.94 -14.38 -15.77
C ASP A 121 15.79 -13.08 -14.99
N LEU A 122 14.59 -12.79 -14.49
CA LEU A 122 14.34 -11.61 -13.66
C LEU A 122 15.13 -11.67 -12.35
N LEU A 123 15.22 -12.83 -11.69
CA LEU A 123 15.99 -12.97 -10.46
C LEU A 123 17.49 -12.77 -10.71
N ARG A 124 18.02 -13.27 -11.82
CA ARG A 124 19.40 -12.99 -12.25
C ARG A 124 19.60 -11.49 -12.51
N TRP A 125 18.68 -10.85 -13.18
CA TRP A 125 18.68 -9.41 -13.43
C TRP A 125 18.68 -8.59 -12.13
N PHE A 126 17.98 -9.07 -11.10
CA PHE A 126 17.95 -8.44 -9.77
C PHE A 126 19.19 -8.76 -8.93
N GLY A 127 20.17 -9.50 -9.47
CA GLY A 127 21.46 -9.76 -8.83
C GLY A 127 21.55 -11.07 -8.07
N ALA A 128 20.72 -12.08 -8.40
CA ALA A 128 20.86 -13.40 -7.83
C ALA A 128 22.17 -14.05 -8.27
N SER A 129 22.98 -14.46 -7.30
CA SER A 129 24.20 -15.26 -7.51
C SER A 129 23.84 -16.74 -7.68
N ASP A 130 24.78 -17.54 -8.18
CA ASP A 130 24.60 -18.99 -8.30
C ASP A 130 24.30 -19.67 -6.95
N ALA A 131 24.72 -19.06 -5.84
CA ALA A 131 24.42 -19.54 -4.48
C ALA A 131 23.01 -19.19 -4.01
N THR A 132 22.44 -18.08 -4.41
CA THR A 132 21.12 -17.59 -3.94
C THR A 132 19.99 -17.92 -4.90
N LEU A 133 20.29 -18.07 -6.19
CA LEU A 133 19.32 -18.29 -7.26
C LEU A 133 18.42 -19.52 -7.05
N PRO A 134 18.93 -20.71 -6.63
CA PRO A 134 18.07 -21.87 -6.41
C PRO A 134 16.98 -21.61 -5.38
N TYR A 135 17.32 -20.99 -4.24
CA TYR A 135 16.37 -20.66 -3.18
C TYR A 135 15.36 -19.59 -3.61
N ALA A 136 15.83 -18.61 -4.37
CA ALA A 136 14.98 -17.58 -4.94
C ALA A 136 13.95 -18.17 -5.91
N ILE A 137 14.34 -19.09 -6.81
CA ILE A 137 13.45 -19.74 -7.76
C ILE A 137 12.45 -20.63 -7.02
N GLU A 138 12.91 -21.44 -6.06
CA GLU A 138 12.03 -22.33 -5.29
C GLU A 138 10.90 -21.57 -4.58
N TYR A 139 11.22 -20.45 -3.93
CA TYR A 139 10.23 -19.59 -3.29
C TYR A 139 9.31 -18.94 -4.32
N ALA A 140 9.91 -18.32 -5.33
CA ALA A 140 9.20 -17.50 -6.30
C ALA A 140 8.20 -18.31 -7.12
N GLN A 141 8.58 -19.49 -7.62
CA GLN A 141 7.68 -20.32 -8.44
C GLN A 141 6.43 -20.74 -7.67
N ILE A 142 6.58 -21.18 -6.41
CA ILE A 142 5.45 -21.55 -5.57
C ILE A 142 4.56 -20.34 -5.30
N TYR A 143 5.16 -19.19 -4.94
CA TYR A 143 4.43 -17.98 -4.67
C TYR A 143 3.67 -17.47 -5.90
N ILE A 144 4.30 -17.50 -7.09
CA ILE A 144 3.71 -17.08 -8.37
C ILE A 144 2.50 -17.96 -8.70
N LEU A 145 2.56 -19.28 -8.51
CA LEU A 145 1.41 -20.16 -8.68
C LEU A 145 0.27 -19.82 -7.71
N GLY A 146 0.61 -19.36 -6.50
CA GLY A 146 -0.36 -18.89 -5.49
C GLY A 146 -0.82 -17.45 -5.67
N SER A 147 -0.32 -16.71 -6.67
CA SER A 147 -0.62 -15.29 -6.86
C SER A 147 -2.11 -14.99 -7.06
N VAL A 148 -2.89 -15.95 -7.55
CA VAL A 148 -4.34 -15.87 -7.66
C VAL A 148 -5.01 -15.59 -6.31
N PHE A 149 -4.53 -16.20 -5.24
CA PHE A 149 -5.05 -15.96 -3.89
C PHE A 149 -4.62 -14.59 -3.38
N VAL A 150 -3.37 -14.20 -3.62
CA VAL A 150 -2.82 -12.90 -3.22
C VAL A 150 -3.59 -11.76 -3.89
N LEU A 151 -3.79 -11.83 -5.21
CA LEU A 151 -4.56 -10.83 -5.97
C LEU A 151 -6.00 -10.72 -5.45
N ASN A 152 -6.64 -11.85 -5.14
CA ASN A 152 -7.97 -11.87 -4.54
C ASN A 152 -7.99 -11.23 -3.17
N VAL A 153 -7.08 -11.61 -2.28
CA VAL A 153 -7.03 -11.06 -0.93
C VAL A 153 -6.81 -9.56 -0.98
N MET A 154 -5.80 -9.10 -1.69
CA MET A 154 -5.46 -7.67 -1.77
C MET A 154 -6.56 -6.86 -2.46
N GLY A 155 -7.10 -7.34 -3.58
CA GLY A 155 -8.10 -6.63 -4.37
C GLY A 155 -9.50 -6.67 -3.75
N MET A 156 -9.97 -7.86 -3.33
CA MET A 156 -11.36 -8.01 -2.89
C MET A 156 -11.59 -7.62 -1.44
N ASN A 157 -10.56 -7.66 -0.57
CA ASN A 157 -10.68 -7.21 0.81
C ASN A 157 -11.05 -5.72 0.92
N THR A 158 -10.65 -4.90 -0.06
CA THR A 158 -11.02 -3.49 -0.15
C THR A 158 -12.53 -3.30 -0.27
N PHE A 159 -13.25 -4.21 -0.96
CA PHE A 159 -14.70 -4.16 -1.08
C PHE A 159 -15.43 -4.53 0.23
N ILE A 160 -14.81 -5.31 1.12
CA ILE A 160 -15.34 -5.58 2.47
C ILE A 160 -15.27 -4.29 3.29
N THR A 161 -14.13 -3.60 3.27
CA THR A 161 -13.95 -2.31 3.96
C THR A 161 -14.90 -1.25 3.40
N THR A 162 -15.08 -1.21 2.09
CA THR A 162 -16.00 -0.29 1.38
C THR A 162 -17.44 -0.40 1.84
N GLN A 163 -17.87 -1.59 2.26
CA GLN A 163 -19.20 -1.82 2.82
C GLN A 163 -19.33 -1.44 4.31
N GLY A 164 -18.26 -0.93 4.93
CA GLY A 164 -18.21 -0.59 6.36
C GLY A 164 -17.83 -1.75 7.28
N PHE A 165 -17.44 -2.92 6.74
CA PHE A 165 -17.05 -4.09 7.53
C PHE A 165 -15.55 -4.14 7.82
N ALA A 166 -14.94 -3.03 8.26
CA ALA A 166 -13.51 -2.91 8.52
C ALA A 166 -12.97 -3.97 9.49
N LYS A 167 -13.76 -4.38 10.50
CA LYS A 167 -13.38 -5.47 11.42
C LYS A 167 -13.25 -6.82 10.71
N ILE A 168 -14.12 -7.11 9.74
CA ILE A 168 -14.04 -8.36 8.96
C ILE A 168 -12.85 -8.32 8.00
N SER A 169 -12.61 -7.17 7.41
CA SER A 169 -11.40 -6.94 6.58
C SER A 169 -10.11 -7.14 7.39
N MET A 170 -10.04 -6.59 8.61
CA MET A 170 -8.93 -6.82 9.54
C MET A 170 -8.78 -8.32 9.88
N LEU A 171 -9.88 -8.99 10.20
CA LEU A 171 -9.88 -10.43 10.53
C LEU A 171 -9.34 -11.28 9.38
N THR A 172 -9.59 -10.89 8.13
CA THR A 172 -8.98 -11.56 6.96
C THR A 172 -7.45 -11.56 7.05
N THR A 173 -6.85 -10.40 7.35
CA THR A 173 -5.40 -10.26 7.50
C THR A 173 -4.90 -11.03 8.72
N VAL A 174 -5.59 -10.96 9.85
CA VAL A 174 -5.23 -11.67 11.09
C VAL A 174 -5.25 -13.19 10.87
N ILE A 175 -6.30 -13.72 10.24
CA ILE A 175 -6.43 -15.16 9.93
C ILE A 175 -5.25 -15.60 9.06
N GLY A 176 -4.95 -14.87 7.98
CA GLY A 176 -3.82 -15.18 7.11
C GLY A 176 -2.49 -15.16 7.87
N ALA A 177 -2.25 -14.12 8.67
CA ALA A 177 -1.01 -13.98 9.45
C ALA A 177 -0.84 -15.11 10.48
N VAL A 178 -1.88 -15.45 11.24
CA VAL A 178 -1.82 -16.51 12.25
C VAL A 178 -1.55 -17.87 11.59
N ILE A 179 -2.24 -18.16 10.48
CA ILE A 179 -2.03 -19.42 9.76
C ILE A 179 -0.60 -19.49 9.21
N ASN A 180 -0.09 -18.42 8.62
CA ASN A 180 1.27 -18.36 8.11
C ASN A 180 2.30 -18.59 9.23
N ILE A 181 2.24 -17.82 10.34
CA ILE A 181 3.16 -17.93 11.48
C ILE A 181 3.16 -19.34 12.08
N VAL A 182 2.02 -20.04 12.06
CA VAL A 182 1.92 -21.42 12.57
C VAL A 182 2.43 -22.44 11.55
N LEU A 183 2.12 -22.26 10.26
CA LEU A 183 2.53 -23.21 9.22
C LEU A 183 4.00 -23.11 8.86
N ASP A 184 4.61 -21.92 8.92
CA ASP A 184 6.02 -21.70 8.60
C ASP A 184 6.93 -22.68 9.36
N PRO A 185 6.98 -22.71 10.71
CA PRO A 185 7.86 -23.62 11.42
C PRO A 185 7.51 -25.10 11.19
N ILE A 186 6.25 -25.45 11.00
CA ILE A 186 5.81 -26.81 10.74
C ILE A 186 6.34 -27.30 9.39
N LEU A 187 6.17 -26.52 8.33
CA LEU A 187 6.58 -26.91 6.99
C LEU A 187 8.10 -26.76 6.78
N MET A 188 8.69 -25.68 7.29
CA MET A 188 10.11 -25.39 7.10
C MET A 188 11.00 -26.33 7.89
N PHE A 189 10.73 -26.50 9.18
CA PHE A 189 11.55 -27.27 10.11
C PHE A 189 10.96 -28.65 10.40
N GLY A 190 9.64 -28.77 10.63
CA GLY A 190 8.98 -30.02 10.96
C GLY A 190 9.00 -31.01 9.81
N PHE A 191 8.66 -30.58 8.60
CA PHE A 191 8.73 -31.40 7.39
C PHE A 191 10.04 -31.26 6.62
N GLY A 192 10.97 -30.41 7.08
CA GLY A 192 12.27 -30.23 6.44
C GLY A 192 12.21 -29.60 5.04
N MET A 193 11.12 -28.89 4.71
CA MET A 193 10.92 -28.33 3.36
C MET A 193 11.72 -27.04 3.12
N GLY A 194 12.36 -26.47 4.14
CA GLY A 194 13.18 -25.27 4.02
C GLY A 194 12.40 -24.09 3.39
N VAL A 195 13.00 -23.46 2.39
CA VAL A 195 12.42 -22.28 1.69
C VAL A 195 11.10 -22.60 0.98
N LYS A 196 10.96 -23.82 0.43
CA LYS A 196 9.69 -24.28 -0.16
C LYS A 196 8.56 -24.29 0.87
N GLY A 197 8.88 -24.68 2.11
CA GLY A 197 7.93 -24.69 3.22
C GLY A 197 7.36 -23.29 3.51
N ALA A 198 8.22 -22.27 3.55
CA ALA A 198 7.80 -20.88 3.72
C ALA A 198 6.87 -20.41 2.59
N ALA A 199 7.23 -20.70 1.32
CA ALA A 199 6.39 -20.33 0.18
C ALA A 199 5.02 -21.01 0.22
N ILE A 200 4.97 -22.31 0.55
CA ILE A 200 3.72 -23.07 0.67
C ILE A 200 2.88 -22.55 1.82
N ALA A 201 3.46 -22.27 2.98
CA ALA A 201 2.75 -21.71 4.13
C ALA A 201 2.11 -20.35 3.78
N THR A 202 2.85 -19.50 3.08
CA THR A 202 2.33 -18.21 2.59
C THR A 202 1.18 -18.40 1.62
N VAL A 203 1.31 -19.27 0.62
CA VAL A 203 0.24 -19.54 -0.35
C VAL A 203 -1.01 -20.13 0.32
N LEU A 204 -0.84 -21.08 1.23
CA LEU A 204 -1.96 -21.69 1.97
C LEU A 204 -2.68 -20.65 2.85
N SER A 205 -1.94 -19.79 3.55
CA SER A 205 -2.52 -18.73 4.37
C SER A 205 -3.32 -17.73 3.53
N GLN A 206 -2.81 -17.37 2.34
CA GLN A 206 -3.51 -16.52 1.39
C GLN A 206 -4.74 -17.23 0.79
N ALA A 207 -4.66 -18.54 0.52
CA ALA A 207 -5.79 -19.33 0.04
C ALA A 207 -6.94 -19.35 1.07
N VAL A 208 -6.64 -19.57 2.35
CA VAL A 208 -7.65 -19.54 3.41
C VAL A 208 -8.26 -18.14 3.53
N SER A 209 -7.43 -17.09 3.47
CA SER A 209 -7.90 -15.69 3.48
C SER A 209 -8.81 -15.40 2.28
N ALA A 210 -8.45 -15.87 1.07
CA ALA A 210 -9.27 -15.72 -0.13
C ALA A 210 -10.62 -16.43 0.00
N VAL A 211 -10.63 -17.67 0.49
CA VAL A 211 -11.87 -18.42 0.75
C VAL A 211 -12.75 -17.68 1.77
N TRP A 212 -12.16 -17.13 2.83
CA TRP A 212 -12.88 -16.33 3.83
C TRP A 212 -13.55 -15.11 3.20
N ILE A 213 -12.81 -14.35 2.36
CA ILE A 213 -13.34 -13.19 1.63
C ILE A 213 -14.50 -13.60 0.72
N LEU A 214 -14.30 -14.64 -0.11
CA LEU A 214 -15.32 -15.10 -1.04
C LEU A 214 -16.57 -15.59 -0.32
N ARG A 215 -16.41 -16.35 0.77
CA ARG A 215 -17.52 -16.80 1.61
C ARG A 215 -18.28 -15.63 2.23
N PHE A 216 -17.60 -14.56 2.63
CA PHE A 216 -18.25 -13.35 3.13
C PHE A 216 -19.01 -12.64 2.01
N LEU A 217 -18.35 -12.39 0.85
CA LEU A 217 -18.95 -11.62 -0.26
C LEU A 217 -20.10 -12.36 -0.98
N THR A 218 -20.16 -13.69 -0.88
CA THR A 218 -21.29 -14.49 -1.39
C THR A 218 -22.35 -14.75 -0.33
N GLY A 219 -22.06 -14.51 0.94
CA GLY A 219 -22.87 -14.82 2.08
C GLY A 219 -24.10 -13.90 2.27
N LYS A 220 -24.81 -14.10 3.39
CA LYS A 220 -26.01 -13.33 3.74
C LYS A 220 -25.71 -12.01 4.47
N GLN A 221 -24.52 -11.86 5.05
CA GLN A 221 -24.14 -10.71 5.87
C GLN A 221 -23.64 -9.53 5.05
N THR A 222 -23.14 -9.77 3.84
CA THR A 222 -22.64 -8.75 2.94
C THR A 222 -23.76 -7.87 2.37
N ILE A 223 -23.47 -6.57 2.19
CA ILE A 223 -24.39 -5.63 1.52
C ILE A 223 -24.32 -5.83 0.01
N LEU A 224 -23.12 -5.89 -0.54
CA LEU A 224 -22.83 -6.14 -1.96
C LEU A 224 -22.54 -7.62 -2.16
N LYS A 225 -23.34 -8.30 -2.94
CA LYS A 225 -23.15 -9.73 -3.23
C LYS A 225 -22.34 -9.93 -4.49
N LEU A 226 -21.31 -10.75 -4.37
CA LEU A 226 -20.57 -11.24 -5.52
C LEU A 226 -21.41 -12.30 -6.23
N ARG A 227 -21.90 -11.99 -7.44
CA ARG A 227 -22.79 -12.86 -8.23
C ARG A 227 -22.17 -13.14 -9.57
N LEU A 228 -22.27 -14.36 -10.07
CA LEU A 228 -21.74 -14.77 -11.39
C LEU A 228 -22.23 -13.88 -12.53
N LYS A 229 -23.50 -13.46 -12.50
CA LYS A 229 -24.07 -12.56 -13.52
C LYS A 229 -23.34 -11.22 -13.63
N ASN A 230 -22.72 -10.74 -12.54
CA ASN A 230 -22.03 -9.46 -12.47
C ASN A 230 -20.54 -9.57 -12.81
N MET A 231 -20.03 -10.78 -13.09
CA MET A 231 -18.64 -11.03 -13.45
C MET A 231 -18.36 -10.82 -14.94
N ARG A 232 -19.41 -10.69 -15.79
CA ARG A 232 -19.22 -10.35 -17.19
C ARG A 232 -18.57 -8.98 -17.30
N LEU A 233 -17.44 -8.91 -18.01
CA LEU A 233 -16.72 -7.66 -18.20
C LEU A 233 -17.53 -6.67 -19.05
N VAL A 234 -17.75 -5.50 -18.47
CA VAL A 234 -18.43 -4.38 -19.12
C VAL A 234 -17.44 -3.22 -19.19
N PRO A 235 -16.92 -2.85 -20.38
CA PRO A 235 -15.89 -1.81 -20.51
C PRO A 235 -16.27 -0.47 -19.88
N SER A 236 -17.52 -0.04 -19.99
CA SER A 236 -18.02 1.20 -19.40
C SER A 236 -18.01 1.21 -17.86
N ILE A 237 -17.93 0.05 -17.23
CA ILE A 237 -17.82 -0.12 -15.77
C ILE A 237 -16.37 -0.25 -15.35
N ILE A 238 -15.61 -1.11 -16.05
CA ILE A 238 -14.25 -1.46 -15.58
C ILE A 238 -13.21 -0.41 -15.97
N LEU A 239 -13.27 0.21 -17.16
CA LEU A 239 -12.27 1.20 -17.57
C LEU A 239 -12.17 2.39 -16.62
N PRO A 240 -13.27 2.99 -16.13
CA PRO A 240 -13.16 4.03 -15.11
C PRO A 240 -12.59 3.54 -13.77
N CYS A 241 -12.77 2.25 -13.40
CA CYS A 241 -12.17 1.68 -12.20
C CYS A 241 -10.66 1.53 -12.39
N LEU A 242 -10.23 0.93 -13.50
CA LEU A 242 -8.81 0.81 -13.84
C LEU A 242 -8.14 2.18 -13.94
N GLY A 243 -8.81 3.16 -14.59
CA GLY A 243 -8.30 4.54 -14.67
C GLY A 243 -8.04 5.19 -13.32
N LEU A 244 -8.87 4.90 -12.31
CA LEU A 244 -8.62 5.35 -10.94
C LEU A 244 -7.52 4.54 -10.25
N GLY A 245 -7.48 3.23 -10.50
CA GLY A 245 -6.49 2.32 -9.93
C GLY A 245 -5.08 2.49 -10.48
N ILE A 246 -4.89 3.06 -11.68
CA ILE A 246 -3.57 3.37 -12.26
C ILE A 246 -2.74 4.23 -11.29
N SER A 247 -3.35 5.15 -10.54
CA SER A 247 -2.63 5.95 -9.55
C SER A 247 -1.98 5.07 -8.47
N SER A 248 -2.72 4.10 -7.93
CA SER A 248 -2.20 3.16 -6.93
C SER A 248 -1.19 2.21 -7.52
N PHE A 249 -1.42 1.73 -8.75
CA PHE A 249 -0.47 0.91 -9.48
C PHE A 249 0.88 1.61 -9.64
N ILE A 250 0.88 2.86 -10.09
CA ILE A 250 2.12 3.65 -10.25
C ILE A 250 2.78 3.88 -8.90
N MET A 251 2.01 4.21 -7.87
CA MET A 251 2.57 4.43 -6.52
C MET A 251 3.33 3.21 -5.99
N VAL A 252 2.81 2.01 -6.19
CA VAL A 252 3.44 0.77 -5.72
C VAL A 252 4.59 0.36 -6.64
N SER A 253 4.38 0.38 -7.95
CA SER A 253 5.39 -0.05 -8.93
C SER A 253 6.64 0.83 -8.90
N THR A 254 6.49 2.13 -8.65
CA THR A 254 7.63 3.07 -8.61
C THR A 254 8.48 2.94 -7.34
N GLU A 255 8.01 2.25 -6.28
CA GLU A 255 8.84 2.03 -5.08
C GLU A 255 10.12 1.25 -5.40
N SER A 256 10.02 0.20 -6.22
CA SER A 256 11.19 -0.58 -6.64
C SER A 256 12.18 0.27 -7.45
N VAL A 257 11.68 1.10 -8.36
CA VAL A 257 12.52 1.99 -9.17
C VAL A 257 13.22 3.03 -8.30
N LEU A 258 12.52 3.59 -7.31
CA LEU A 258 13.09 4.54 -6.35
C LEU A 258 14.18 3.89 -5.50
N SER A 259 13.92 2.70 -4.96
CA SER A 259 14.89 1.96 -4.17
C SER A 259 16.19 1.71 -4.96
N ILE A 260 16.07 1.27 -6.21
CA ILE A 260 17.22 1.06 -7.10
C ILE A 260 17.93 2.40 -7.36
N SER A 261 17.19 3.47 -7.66
CA SER A 261 17.77 4.79 -7.96
C SER A 261 18.55 5.36 -6.77
N PHE A 262 18.00 5.28 -5.56
CA PHE A 262 18.70 5.69 -4.34
C PHE A 262 19.94 4.84 -4.09
N THR A 263 19.79 3.50 -4.10
CA THR A 263 20.90 2.58 -3.82
C THR A 263 22.05 2.78 -4.81
N THR A 264 21.76 2.87 -6.11
CA THR A 264 22.80 3.06 -7.14
C THR A 264 23.50 4.41 -6.98
N SER A 265 22.75 5.49 -6.74
CA SER A 265 23.34 6.82 -6.57
C SER A 265 24.15 6.93 -5.28
N LEU A 266 23.64 6.41 -4.17
CA LEU A 266 24.33 6.45 -2.87
C LEU A 266 25.54 5.54 -2.83
N SER A 267 25.49 4.35 -3.43
CA SER A 267 26.66 3.47 -3.59
C SER A 267 27.79 4.16 -4.34
N ARG A 268 27.44 4.92 -5.39
CA ARG A 268 28.42 5.65 -6.20
C ARG A 268 29.05 6.85 -5.48
N PHE A 269 28.27 7.58 -4.66
CA PHE A 269 28.69 8.86 -4.11
C PHE A 269 28.99 8.85 -2.61
N GLY A 270 28.41 7.91 -1.86
CA GLY A 270 28.55 7.81 -0.40
C GLY A 270 29.03 6.47 0.11
N GLY A 271 29.23 5.48 -0.80
CA GLY A 271 29.69 4.14 -0.45
C GLY A 271 28.70 3.34 0.41
N ASP A 272 29.21 2.27 1.04
CA ASP A 272 28.39 1.30 1.79
C ASP A 272 27.69 1.91 3.01
N VAL A 273 28.32 2.90 3.66
CA VAL A 273 27.73 3.59 4.81
C VAL A 273 26.46 4.35 4.41
N ALA A 274 26.48 5.04 3.25
CA ALA A 274 25.30 5.77 2.77
C ALA A 274 24.17 4.82 2.32
N VAL A 275 24.49 3.67 1.73
CA VAL A 275 23.52 2.63 1.39
C VAL A 275 22.92 2.00 2.67
N GLY A 276 23.74 1.74 3.68
CA GLY A 276 23.30 1.28 4.99
C GLY A 276 22.36 2.28 5.67
N ALA A 277 22.70 3.56 5.66
CA ALA A 277 21.84 4.61 6.18
C ALA A 277 20.49 4.69 5.41
N MET A 278 20.51 4.55 4.07
CA MET A 278 19.27 4.54 3.27
C MET A 278 18.36 3.36 3.62
N THR A 279 18.93 2.20 3.95
CA THR A 279 18.15 1.04 4.40
C THR A 279 17.40 1.34 5.70
N VAL A 280 18.09 1.99 6.65
CA VAL A 280 17.46 2.45 7.91
C VAL A 280 16.38 3.50 7.63
N LEU A 281 16.67 4.49 6.79
CA LEU A 281 15.72 5.54 6.39
C LEU A 281 14.45 4.95 5.73
N THR A 282 14.62 3.95 4.88
CA THR A 282 13.46 3.25 4.26
C THR A 282 12.58 2.59 5.33
N SER A 283 13.19 1.96 6.33
CA SER A 283 12.46 1.34 7.44
C SER A 283 11.72 2.39 8.29
N ILE A 284 12.36 3.52 8.57
CA ILE A 284 11.74 4.66 9.27
C ILE A 284 10.57 5.23 8.44
N ASN A 285 10.74 5.37 7.12
CA ASN A 285 9.67 5.86 6.24
C ASN A 285 8.45 4.93 6.23
N GLN A 286 8.64 3.62 6.36
CA GLN A 286 7.53 2.67 6.52
C GLN A 286 6.78 2.90 7.83
N LEU A 287 7.47 3.23 8.94
CA LEU A 287 6.82 3.59 10.21
C LEU A 287 5.96 4.86 10.08
N ILE A 288 6.32 5.79 9.20
CA ILE A 288 5.50 6.98 8.91
C ILE A 288 4.29 6.61 8.04
N THR A 289 4.52 5.88 6.95
CA THR A 289 3.52 5.72 5.89
C THR A 289 2.46 4.65 6.18
N MET A 290 2.81 3.59 6.94
CA MET A 290 1.85 2.53 7.27
C MET A 290 0.64 3.00 8.10
N PRO A 291 0.81 3.75 9.20
CA PRO A 291 -0.33 4.27 9.95
C PRO A 291 -1.18 5.24 9.12
N LEU A 292 -0.56 6.07 8.29
CA LEU A 292 -1.27 6.96 7.37
C LEU A 292 -2.16 6.17 6.40
N SER A 293 -1.60 5.10 5.82
CA SER A 293 -2.34 4.22 4.92
C SER A 293 -3.54 3.59 5.61
N GLY A 294 -3.39 3.14 6.86
CA GLY A 294 -4.49 2.60 7.66
C GLY A 294 -5.59 3.61 7.92
N VAL A 295 -5.25 4.85 8.31
CA VAL A 295 -6.21 5.93 8.51
C VAL A 295 -6.95 6.26 7.21
N CYS A 296 -6.23 6.37 6.09
CA CYS A 296 -6.80 6.67 4.79
C CYS A 296 -7.71 5.54 4.28
N GLN A 297 -7.31 4.28 4.44
CA GLN A 297 -8.14 3.12 4.09
C GLN A 297 -9.45 3.08 4.89
N GLY A 298 -9.41 3.48 6.16
CA GLY A 298 -10.61 3.62 6.98
C GLY A 298 -11.49 4.80 6.58
N GLY A 299 -10.90 5.92 6.18
CA GLY A 299 -11.61 7.14 5.78
C GLY A 299 -12.21 7.08 4.37
N GLN A 300 -11.54 6.39 3.46
CA GLN A 300 -11.92 6.33 2.04
C GLN A 300 -13.38 5.91 1.80
N PRO A 301 -13.91 4.82 2.37
CA PRO A 301 -15.31 4.44 2.15
C PRO A 301 -16.30 5.48 2.66
N LEU A 302 -15.98 6.14 3.78
CA LEU A 302 -16.85 7.16 4.38
C LEU A 302 -16.94 8.40 3.49
N ILE A 303 -15.81 8.86 2.94
CA ILE A 303 -15.76 9.98 1.98
C ILE A 303 -16.51 9.60 0.69
N SER A 304 -16.20 8.44 0.11
CA SER A 304 -16.77 7.96 -1.15
C SER A 304 -18.28 7.78 -1.08
N TYR A 305 -18.78 7.13 -0.03
CA TYR A 305 -20.21 6.89 0.19
C TYR A 305 -20.98 8.21 0.34
N ASN A 306 -20.52 9.11 1.21
CA ASN A 306 -21.18 10.40 1.43
C ASN A 306 -21.11 11.31 0.22
N TYR A 307 -20.03 11.22 -0.59
CA TYR A 307 -19.94 11.92 -1.87
C TYR A 307 -21.00 11.40 -2.84
N GLY A 308 -21.14 10.08 -2.98
CA GLY A 308 -22.20 9.48 -3.80
C GLY A 308 -23.61 9.84 -3.33
N ALA A 309 -23.83 9.93 -2.01
CA ALA A 309 -25.08 10.35 -1.40
C ALA A 309 -25.33 11.88 -1.44
N LYS A 310 -24.44 12.66 -2.06
CA LYS A 310 -24.47 14.14 -2.11
C LYS A 310 -24.49 14.81 -0.73
N LYS A 311 -24.03 14.12 0.33
CA LYS A 311 -23.93 14.63 1.71
C LYS A 311 -22.58 15.36 1.90
N TYR A 312 -22.36 16.46 1.20
CA TYR A 312 -21.07 17.16 1.15
C TYR A 312 -20.57 17.69 2.50
N ALA A 313 -21.47 18.05 3.42
CA ALA A 313 -21.09 18.43 4.77
C ALA A 313 -20.38 17.30 5.51
N ARG A 314 -20.87 16.05 5.34
CA ARG A 314 -20.24 14.86 5.91
C ARG A 314 -18.93 14.49 5.19
N VAL A 315 -18.85 14.71 3.88
CA VAL A 315 -17.58 14.56 3.13
C VAL A 315 -16.53 15.51 3.70
N LYS A 316 -16.92 16.78 3.97
CA LYS A 316 -16.05 17.77 4.59
C LYS A 316 -15.56 17.32 5.96
N GLU A 317 -16.48 16.93 6.84
CA GLU A 317 -16.14 16.46 8.19
C GLU A 317 -15.24 15.22 8.16
N ALA A 318 -15.52 14.24 7.30
CA ALA A 318 -14.71 13.03 7.14
C ALA A 318 -13.31 13.33 6.63
N PHE A 319 -13.19 14.20 5.61
CA PHE A 319 -11.90 14.61 5.09
C PHE A 319 -11.07 15.34 6.15
N PHE A 320 -11.64 16.37 6.84
CA PHE A 320 -10.88 17.10 7.84
C PHE A 320 -10.51 16.25 9.06
N CYS A 321 -11.34 15.28 9.42
CA CYS A 321 -10.99 14.29 10.45
C CYS A 321 -9.77 13.45 10.03
N GLN A 322 -9.81 12.88 8.82
CA GLN A 322 -8.67 12.13 8.25
C GLN A 322 -7.42 12.99 8.12
N PHE A 323 -7.55 14.18 7.53
CA PHE A 323 -6.48 15.14 7.31
C PHE A 323 -5.82 15.56 8.63
N GLY A 324 -6.63 15.93 9.62
CA GLY A 324 -6.13 16.34 10.95
C GLY A 324 -5.35 15.24 11.65
N VAL A 325 -5.86 13.99 11.62
CA VAL A 325 -5.15 12.84 12.21
C VAL A 325 -3.83 12.57 11.47
N CYS A 326 -3.84 12.57 10.13
CA CYS A 326 -2.63 12.32 9.34
C CYS A 326 -1.58 13.40 9.56
N VAL A 327 -1.96 14.68 9.51
CA VAL A 327 -1.03 15.79 9.71
C VAL A 327 -0.49 15.83 11.14
N ALA A 328 -1.35 15.62 12.15
CA ALA A 328 -0.90 15.57 13.54
C ALA A 328 0.11 14.43 13.76
N TYR A 329 -0.20 13.23 13.27
CA TYR A 329 0.69 12.08 13.38
C TYR A 329 2.04 12.34 12.72
N THR A 330 2.05 12.79 11.45
CA THR A 330 3.31 13.03 10.73
C THR A 330 4.13 14.14 11.34
N THR A 331 3.49 15.22 11.82
CA THR A 331 4.18 16.34 12.47
C THR A 331 4.82 15.92 13.79
N VAL A 332 4.09 15.17 14.64
CA VAL A 332 4.61 14.68 15.93
C VAL A 332 5.76 13.71 15.70
N PHE A 333 5.58 12.73 14.79
CA PHE A 333 6.62 11.74 14.50
C PHE A 333 7.85 12.37 13.85
N TRP A 334 7.67 13.31 12.92
CA TRP A 334 8.72 14.10 12.32
C TRP A 334 9.50 14.89 13.37
N ALA A 335 8.81 15.60 14.27
CA ALA A 335 9.45 16.38 15.32
C ALA A 335 10.28 15.48 16.26
N ALA A 336 9.76 14.29 16.62
CA ALA A 336 10.48 13.32 17.42
C ALA A 336 11.79 12.86 16.73
N MET A 337 11.75 12.60 15.42
CA MET A 337 12.93 12.19 14.66
C MET A 337 13.94 13.33 14.48
N MET A 338 13.49 14.57 14.32
CA MET A 338 14.38 15.73 14.24
C MET A 338 15.09 16.01 15.57
N ILE A 339 14.39 15.79 16.69
CA ILE A 339 14.93 16.01 18.05
C ILE A 339 15.84 14.85 18.49
N PHE A 340 15.45 13.60 18.21
CA PHE A 340 16.13 12.39 18.69
C PHE A 340 16.62 11.47 17.56
N PRO A 341 17.35 11.96 16.53
CA PRO A 341 17.70 11.16 15.36
C PRO A 341 18.62 9.97 15.73
N ASN A 342 19.54 10.14 16.68
CA ASN A 342 20.43 9.08 17.15
C ASN A 342 19.65 7.92 17.79
N PHE A 343 18.57 8.21 18.53
CA PHE A 343 17.71 7.18 19.10
C PHE A 343 17.06 6.34 17.99
N PHE A 344 16.47 6.98 17.00
CA PHE A 344 15.84 6.26 15.87
C PHE A 344 16.83 5.47 15.03
N ALA A 345 18.03 6.01 14.77
CA ALA A 345 19.08 5.29 14.09
C ALA A 345 19.58 4.07 14.91
N GLY A 346 19.76 4.25 16.23
CA GLY A 346 20.23 3.21 17.14
C GLY A 346 19.26 2.04 17.35
N ILE A 347 17.97 2.19 17.00
CA ILE A 347 17.02 1.06 17.00
C ILE A 347 17.42 -0.01 15.96
N PHE A 348 18.04 0.41 14.85
CA PHE A 348 18.32 -0.47 13.71
C PHE A 348 19.76 -0.98 13.65
N THR A 349 20.71 -0.28 14.29
CA THR A 349 22.12 -0.66 14.26
C THR A 349 22.86 -0.25 15.54
N SER A 350 23.82 -1.07 15.95
CA SER A 350 24.72 -0.78 17.08
C SER A 350 26.07 -0.19 16.64
N ASP A 351 26.32 -0.09 15.32
CA ASP A 351 27.54 0.52 14.78
C ASP A 351 27.46 2.04 14.96
N THR A 352 28.34 2.60 15.79
CA THR A 352 28.37 4.02 16.14
C THR A 352 28.58 4.92 14.93
N GLY A 353 29.45 4.53 13.99
CA GLY A 353 29.71 5.29 12.78
C GLY A 353 28.50 5.34 11.86
N LEU A 354 27.82 4.21 11.70
CA LEU A 354 26.57 4.14 10.93
C LEU A 354 25.43 4.88 11.63
N VAL A 355 25.35 4.85 12.97
CA VAL A 355 24.35 5.61 13.74
C VAL A 355 24.53 7.12 13.53
N GLU A 356 25.76 7.65 13.63
CA GLU A 356 26.03 9.09 13.45
C GLU A 356 25.71 9.54 12.03
N TYR A 357 26.16 8.77 11.03
CA TYR A 357 25.86 9.07 9.62
C TYR A 357 24.34 9.00 9.33
N THR A 358 23.66 7.98 9.86
CA THR A 358 22.21 7.84 9.70
C THR A 358 21.46 8.95 10.40
N ALA A 359 21.89 9.39 11.58
CA ALA A 359 21.27 10.50 12.29
C ALA A 359 21.39 11.83 11.53
N TRP A 360 22.53 12.06 10.86
CA TRP A 360 22.68 13.17 9.94
C TRP A 360 21.77 13.00 8.72
N ALA A 361 21.73 11.81 8.12
CA ALA A 361 20.91 11.52 6.96
C ALA A 361 19.40 11.64 7.25
N ILE A 362 18.94 11.27 8.48
CA ILE A 362 17.55 11.49 8.95
C ILE A 362 17.19 12.97 8.87
N ARG A 363 18.06 13.86 9.36
CA ARG A 363 17.78 15.30 9.35
C ARG A 363 17.69 15.88 7.94
N VAL A 364 18.45 15.35 7.00
CA VAL A 364 18.41 15.79 5.60
C VAL A 364 17.22 15.18 4.87
N PHE A 365 17.12 13.86 4.86
CA PHE A 365 16.11 13.11 4.09
C PHE A 365 14.68 13.39 4.54
N LEU A 366 14.47 13.52 5.86
CA LEU A 366 13.16 13.81 6.43
C LEU A 366 12.95 15.29 6.78
N ALA A 367 13.76 16.21 6.24
CA ALA A 367 13.63 17.63 6.54
C ALA A 367 12.20 18.18 6.35
N CYS A 368 11.48 17.70 5.35
CA CYS A 368 10.10 18.05 5.04
C CYS A 368 9.09 16.94 5.38
N GLY A 369 9.45 15.96 6.23
CA GLY A 369 8.63 14.79 6.54
C GLY A 369 7.24 15.08 7.10
N PHE A 370 7.06 16.24 7.76
CA PHE A 370 5.73 16.72 8.18
C PHE A 370 4.76 16.92 7.01
N SER A 371 5.28 17.21 5.82
CA SER A 371 4.48 17.47 4.62
C SER A 371 3.82 16.21 4.01
N VAL A 372 4.35 15.03 4.33
CA VAL A 372 3.86 13.73 3.84
C VAL A 372 2.39 13.50 4.24
N GLY A 373 1.99 13.92 5.46
CA GLY A 373 0.60 13.84 5.90
C GLY A 373 -0.37 14.65 5.07
N PHE A 374 0.03 15.84 4.64
CA PHE A 374 -0.74 16.69 3.74
C PHE A 374 -0.93 16.03 2.38
N GLN A 375 0.17 15.57 1.80
CA GLN A 375 0.18 14.98 0.46
C GLN A 375 -0.66 13.69 0.42
N ILE A 376 -0.42 12.73 1.31
CA ILE A 376 -1.12 11.44 1.32
C ILE A 376 -2.61 11.63 1.58
N SER A 377 -3.00 12.46 2.55
CA SER A 377 -4.42 12.69 2.85
C SER A 377 -5.18 13.29 1.67
N CYS A 378 -4.62 14.31 1.01
CA CYS A 378 -5.26 14.94 -0.13
C CYS A 378 -5.31 14.01 -1.35
N GLN A 379 -4.24 13.27 -1.62
CA GLN A 379 -4.21 12.31 -2.73
C GLN A 379 -5.21 11.17 -2.55
N GLN A 380 -5.29 10.59 -1.36
CA GLN A 380 -6.27 9.53 -1.04
C GLN A 380 -7.71 10.06 -1.08
N ALA A 381 -7.92 11.32 -0.71
CA ALA A 381 -9.23 11.97 -0.84
C ALA A 381 -9.63 12.16 -2.32
N PHE A 382 -8.71 12.51 -3.22
CA PHE A 382 -8.98 12.52 -4.66
C PHE A 382 -9.41 11.15 -5.17
N MET A 383 -8.77 10.07 -4.73
CA MET A 383 -9.18 8.71 -5.06
C MET A 383 -10.57 8.39 -4.52
N ALA A 384 -10.84 8.74 -3.27
CA ALA A 384 -12.14 8.54 -2.64
C ALA A 384 -13.26 9.28 -3.36
N LEU A 385 -12.97 10.46 -3.94
CA LEU A 385 -13.91 11.25 -4.73
C LEU A 385 -13.98 10.81 -6.21
N GLY A 386 -13.28 9.76 -6.59
CA GLY A 386 -13.27 9.20 -7.96
C GLY A 386 -12.55 10.07 -9.00
N GLN A 387 -11.66 10.98 -8.56
CA GLN A 387 -10.93 11.92 -9.44
C GLN A 387 -9.68 11.26 -10.05
N ALA A 388 -9.88 10.32 -10.98
CA ALA A 388 -8.81 9.49 -11.55
C ALA A 388 -7.67 10.31 -12.17
N LYS A 389 -7.98 11.32 -13.00
CA LYS A 389 -6.97 12.12 -13.70
C LYS A 389 -6.09 12.90 -12.73
N ILE A 390 -6.70 13.54 -11.73
CA ILE A 390 -5.97 14.34 -10.75
C ILE A 390 -5.11 13.43 -9.87
N SER A 391 -5.67 12.32 -9.40
CA SER A 391 -4.94 11.33 -8.60
C SER A 391 -3.72 10.78 -9.34
N LEU A 392 -3.86 10.47 -10.63
CA LEU A 392 -2.77 10.01 -11.48
C LEU A 392 -1.66 11.06 -11.63
N ILE A 393 -2.05 12.31 -11.92
CA ILE A 393 -1.08 13.42 -12.06
C ILE A 393 -0.29 13.60 -10.76
N MET A 394 -0.95 13.54 -9.61
CA MET A 394 -0.28 13.68 -8.31
C MET A 394 0.67 12.51 -8.00
N ALA A 395 0.29 11.28 -8.37
CA ALA A 395 1.15 10.11 -8.21
C ALA A 395 2.43 10.22 -9.07
N LEU A 396 2.27 10.61 -10.33
CA LEU A 396 3.38 10.82 -11.26
C LEU A 396 4.28 12.00 -10.85
N LEU A 397 3.67 13.11 -10.40
CA LEU A 397 4.39 14.33 -10.04
C LEU A 397 5.45 14.06 -8.98
N ARG A 398 5.06 13.44 -7.85
CA ARG A 398 5.99 13.22 -6.74
C ARG A 398 7.13 12.27 -7.11
N LYS A 399 6.80 11.09 -7.62
CA LYS A 399 7.78 10.00 -7.78
C LYS A 399 8.52 10.06 -9.11
N VAL A 400 7.81 10.22 -10.20
CA VAL A 400 8.38 10.08 -11.55
C VAL A 400 8.90 11.42 -12.07
N ILE A 401 8.16 12.52 -11.87
CA ILE A 401 8.52 13.83 -12.42
C ILE A 401 9.51 14.57 -11.51
N LEU A 402 9.36 14.46 -10.19
CA LEU A 402 10.22 15.16 -9.25
C LEU A 402 11.33 14.26 -8.71
N LEU A 403 11.00 13.22 -7.93
CA LEU A 403 11.96 12.51 -7.11
C LEU A 403 13.01 11.78 -7.94
N ILE A 404 12.62 10.94 -8.89
CA ILE A 404 13.58 10.18 -9.71
C ILE A 404 14.56 11.11 -10.44
N PRO A 405 14.12 12.16 -11.18
CA PRO A 405 15.05 13.08 -11.79
C PRO A 405 15.96 13.83 -10.80
N LEU A 406 15.42 14.26 -9.65
CA LEU A 406 16.20 14.97 -8.64
C LEU A 406 17.32 14.12 -8.06
N ILE A 407 17.12 12.80 -7.86
CA ILE A 407 18.19 11.88 -7.40
C ILE A 407 19.41 11.93 -8.32
N PHE A 408 19.23 12.07 -9.64
CA PHE A 408 20.32 12.10 -10.62
C PHE A 408 20.81 13.51 -10.98
N ILE A 409 19.95 14.52 -10.85
CA ILE A 409 20.27 15.91 -11.26
C ILE A 409 20.95 16.68 -10.12
N LEU A 410 20.43 16.62 -8.88
CA LEU A 410 20.97 17.38 -7.76
C LEU A 410 22.45 17.13 -7.47
N PRO A 411 23.00 15.91 -7.56
CA PRO A 411 24.41 15.67 -7.32
C PRO A 411 25.37 16.43 -8.27
N ASN A 412 24.86 16.97 -9.37
CA ASN A 412 25.68 17.78 -10.28
C ASN A 412 25.86 19.25 -9.81
N PHE A 413 25.05 19.72 -8.86
CA PHE A 413 25.04 21.09 -8.36
C PHE A 413 25.65 21.25 -6.97
N PHE A 414 25.93 20.16 -6.27
CA PHE A 414 26.45 20.17 -4.90
C PHE A 414 27.83 19.53 -4.81
N ALA A 415 28.69 20.09 -3.96
CA ALA A 415 30.02 19.52 -3.68
C ALA A 415 29.91 18.17 -2.97
N ASP A 416 29.04 18.05 -1.97
CA ASP A 416 28.68 16.79 -1.34
C ASP A 416 27.52 16.14 -2.14
N LYS A 417 27.90 15.15 -2.95
CA LYS A 417 26.97 14.46 -3.83
C LYS A 417 26.03 13.53 -3.06
N ALA A 418 26.49 12.91 -1.97
CA ALA A 418 25.65 12.06 -1.15
C ALA A 418 24.56 12.89 -0.43
N PHE A 419 24.95 14.06 0.11
CA PHE A 419 23.98 15.03 0.62
C PHE A 419 22.90 15.38 -0.39
N ALA A 420 23.30 15.67 -1.64
CA ALA A 420 22.39 16.05 -2.71
C ALA A 420 21.39 14.93 -3.06
N VAL A 421 21.81 13.65 -3.01
CA VAL A 421 20.92 12.49 -3.21
C VAL A 421 19.87 12.43 -2.10
N PHE A 422 20.26 12.58 -0.82
CA PHE A 422 19.31 12.59 0.29
C PHE A 422 18.38 13.81 0.23
N LEU A 423 18.86 14.96 -0.23
CA LEU A 423 18.08 16.20 -0.39
C LEU A 423 16.97 16.08 -1.45
N ALA A 424 17.08 15.13 -2.38
CA ALA A 424 16.05 14.92 -3.41
C ALA A 424 14.66 14.62 -2.81
N GLU A 425 14.58 13.85 -1.72
CA GLU A 425 13.32 13.48 -1.07
C GLU A 425 12.58 14.70 -0.49
N PRO A 426 13.17 15.52 0.41
CA PRO A 426 12.44 16.66 0.98
C PRO A 426 12.07 17.71 -0.07
N VAL A 427 12.87 17.91 -1.12
CA VAL A 427 12.50 18.83 -2.22
C VAL A 427 11.29 18.29 -2.98
N ALA A 428 11.28 17.01 -3.32
CA ALA A 428 10.13 16.38 -3.98
C ALA A 428 8.89 16.41 -3.10
N ASP A 429 9.04 16.12 -1.81
CA ASP A 429 7.94 16.05 -0.85
C ASP A 429 7.25 17.40 -0.66
N ILE A 430 8.01 18.49 -0.43
CA ILE A 430 7.41 19.81 -0.18
C ILE A 430 6.70 20.33 -1.42
N VAL A 431 7.29 20.15 -2.62
CA VAL A 431 6.67 20.56 -3.88
C VAL A 431 5.40 19.76 -4.15
N ALA A 432 5.48 18.42 -4.02
CA ALA A 432 4.33 17.56 -4.22
C ALA A 432 3.21 17.83 -3.21
N ALA A 433 3.56 18.00 -1.93
CA ALA A 433 2.58 18.34 -0.88
C ALA A 433 1.90 19.68 -1.15
N ALA A 434 2.66 20.72 -1.51
CA ALA A 434 2.12 22.03 -1.83
C ALA A 434 1.15 21.96 -3.02
N VAL A 435 1.58 21.36 -4.14
CA VAL A 435 0.75 21.25 -5.34
C VAL A 435 -0.50 20.42 -5.06
N THR A 436 -0.36 19.26 -4.43
CA THR A 436 -1.50 18.36 -4.13
C THR A 436 -2.50 19.04 -3.21
N THR A 437 -2.03 19.72 -2.16
CA THR A 437 -2.87 20.40 -1.20
C THR A 437 -3.61 21.59 -1.84
N ILE A 438 -2.91 22.43 -2.61
CA ILE A 438 -3.53 23.57 -3.32
C ILE A 438 -4.59 23.08 -4.30
N MET A 439 -4.27 22.05 -5.10
CA MET A 439 -5.22 21.49 -6.06
C MET A 439 -6.45 20.88 -5.36
N PHE A 440 -6.23 20.19 -4.23
CA PHE A 440 -7.33 19.60 -3.48
C PHE A 440 -8.26 20.67 -2.91
N PHE A 441 -7.72 21.70 -2.25
CA PHE A 441 -8.55 22.75 -1.68
C PHE A 441 -9.28 23.58 -2.76
N ARG A 442 -8.67 23.84 -3.92
CA ARG A 442 -9.35 24.46 -5.06
C ARG A 442 -10.51 23.62 -5.58
N PHE A 443 -10.28 22.33 -5.77
CA PHE A 443 -11.32 21.37 -6.18
C PHE A 443 -12.45 21.33 -5.15
N PHE A 444 -12.09 21.24 -3.88
CA PHE A 444 -13.03 21.12 -2.78
C PHE A 444 -13.90 22.38 -2.61
N MET A 445 -13.32 23.56 -2.73
CA MET A 445 -14.06 24.84 -2.72
C MET A 445 -15.04 24.95 -3.92
N LYS A 446 -14.61 24.50 -5.11
CA LYS A 446 -15.48 24.48 -6.28
C LYS A 446 -16.68 23.54 -6.07
N MET A 447 -16.45 22.36 -5.52
CA MET A 447 -17.49 21.38 -5.18
C MET A 447 -18.51 21.96 -4.18
N GLN A 448 -18.07 22.78 -3.20
CA GLN A 448 -18.97 23.42 -2.25
C GLN A 448 -19.76 24.59 -2.85
N LYS A 449 -19.17 25.38 -3.77
CA LYS A 449 -19.87 26.47 -4.46
C LYS A 449 -21.01 25.97 -5.35
N THR A 450 -20.79 24.87 -6.07
CA THR A 450 -21.84 24.24 -6.89
C THR A 450 -23.04 23.81 -6.06
N ARG A 451 -22.85 23.48 -4.78
CA ARG A 451 -23.92 23.20 -3.82
C ARG A 451 -24.77 24.45 -3.49
N ASN A 452 -24.11 25.57 -3.22
CA ASN A 452 -24.81 26.79 -2.77
C ASN A 452 -25.59 27.44 -3.94
N GLY A 453 -25.18 27.23 -5.19
CA GLY A 453 -25.94 27.63 -6.39
C GLY A 453 -27.17 26.75 -6.62
N ALA A 454 -27.10 25.46 -6.36
CA ALA A 454 -28.22 24.52 -6.53
C ALA A 454 -29.25 24.53 -5.39
N THR A 455 -29.01 25.27 -4.31
CA THR A 455 -29.97 25.46 -3.20
C THR A 455 -30.72 26.78 -3.33
N ASN A 456 -30.37 27.62 -4.30
CA ASN A 456 -31.00 28.93 -4.59
C ASN A 456 -31.88 28.90 -5.87
N GLU A 457 -32.00 27.74 -6.53
CA GLU A 457 -32.99 27.41 -7.55
C GLU A 457 -34.00 26.39 -6.97
#